data_bd884cb79355738dcdcc6f560dabee51
#
_entry.id   bd884cb79355738dcdcc6f560dabee51
#
_cell.length_a   1.000
_cell.length_b   1.000
_cell.length_c   1.000
_cell.angle_alpha   90.00
_cell.angle_beta   90.00
_cell.angle_gamma   90.00
#
_symmetry.space_group_name_H-M   'P 1'
#
loop_
_entity.id
_entity.type
_entity.pdbx_description
1 polymer ?
#
loop_
_entity_poly.entity_id
_entity_poly.type
_entity_poly.pdbx_seq_one_letter_code
_entity_poly.pdbx_strand_id
1 'polypeptide(L)'
;MNIEKTIPLDQELVNIFGVNDQNLNYLKSLFPKLEINVRSNVIYINGNTPDTEEATRILDEMLIMGSKNKTIEIPDLELIAKISQPEKLSKSKISQLNVIDNKFIKVKNINQFKYLETIDDSTITFGVGPAGTGKTFLAVASAVKMYSENRIKKIVLTRPAVEAGERLGYLPGDLSQKIDPYLVPLFDSLEYFFGNETLQYLIEKRNIEIVPLAYMRGRTLNDACIILDEAQNATISQIKMFLTRLGENSKMIITGDETQIDLNNKTFSGLKKTRKTLSSIEEVSVLEFENTDIVRNKIVSKILEIFPDK
;
A
#
# COMPACT_ATOMS: atom_id res chain seq x y z
N MET A 1 -27.57 -21.25 -14.15
CA MET A 1 -28.05 -20.11 -13.38
C MET A 1 -28.20 -18.94 -14.34
N ASN A 2 -29.24 -18.14 -14.21
CA ASN A 2 -29.49 -16.98 -15.09
C ASN A 2 -29.52 -15.74 -14.22
N ILE A 3 -28.65 -14.76 -14.48
CA ILE A 3 -28.56 -13.52 -13.72
C ILE A 3 -28.77 -12.34 -14.67
N GLU A 4 -29.57 -11.38 -14.22
CA GLU A 4 -29.79 -10.11 -14.90
C GLU A 4 -29.27 -8.99 -13.98
N LYS A 5 -28.43 -8.11 -14.50
CA LYS A 5 -27.92 -6.92 -13.82
C LYS A 5 -28.23 -5.67 -14.61
N THR A 6 -28.87 -4.72 -13.96
CA THR A 6 -29.16 -3.41 -14.59
C THR A 6 -28.01 -2.44 -14.29
N ILE A 7 -27.48 -1.81 -15.33
CA ILE A 7 -26.50 -0.73 -15.23
C ILE A 7 -27.27 0.56 -14.93
N PRO A 8 -26.89 1.32 -13.90
CA PRO A 8 -27.49 2.61 -13.59
C PRO A 8 -27.43 3.57 -14.80
N LEU A 9 -28.50 4.32 -15.04
CA LEU A 9 -28.61 5.21 -16.21
C LEU A 9 -27.66 6.42 -16.19
N ASP A 10 -27.08 6.73 -15.02
CA ASP A 10 -26.09 7.77 -14.80
C ASP A 10 -24.65 7.31 -15.11
N GLN A 11 -24.48 6.04 -15.52
CA GLN A 11 -23.18 5.48 -15.85
C GLN A 11 -23.00 5.32 -17.36
N GLU A 12 -21.88 5.85 -17.87
CA GLU A 12 -21.51 5.65 -19.26
C GLU A 12 -20.93 4.25 -19.47
N LEU A 13 -21.50 3.48 -20.39
CA LEU A 13 -21.06 2.11 -20.71
C LEU A 13 -19.58 2.03 -21.09
N VAL A 14 -19.05 3.07 -21.73
CA VAL A 14 -17.64 3.15 -22.14
C VAL A 14 -16.70 3.20 -20.93
N ASN A 15 -17.12 3.77 -19.81
CA ASN A 15 -16.33 3.81 -18.59
C ASN A 15 -16.24 2.42 -17.92
N ILE A 16 -17.25 1.58 -18.10
CA ILE A 16 -17.34 0.23 -17.55
C ILE A 16 -16.70 -0.77 -18.49
N PHE A 17 -17.15 -0.78 -19.76
CA PHE A 17 -16.75 -1.80 -20.73
C PHE A 17 -15.50 -1.45 -21.54
N GLY A 18 -15.03 -0.21 -21.41
CA GLY A 18 -13.87 0.29 -22.15
C GLY A 18 -14.17 0.57 -23.63
N VAL A 19 -13.18 1.10 -24.33
CA VAL A 19 -13.26 1.37 -25.76
C VAL A 19 -13.41 0.04 -26.51
N ASN A 20 -14.36 -0.05 -27.44
CA ASN A 20 -14.67 -1.27 -28.19
C ASN A 20 -14.98 -2.49 -27.29
N ASP A 21 -15.61 -2.27 -26.15
CA ASP A 21 -15.98 -3.32 -25.19
C ASP A 21 -14.82 -4.21 -24.72
N GLN A 22 -13.60 -3.67 -24.70
CA GLN A 22 -12.39 -4.44 -24.35
C GLN A 22 -12.48 -5.11 -22.98
N ASN A 23 -13.08 -4.45 -21.99
CA ASN A 23 -13.26 -4.98 -20.63
C ASN A 23 -14.32 -6.07 -20.58
N LEU A 24 -15.43 -5.90 -21.35
CA LEU A 24 -16.45 -6.92 -21.49
C LEU A 24 -15.89 -8.16 -22.20
N ASN A 25 -15.10 -7.98 -23.24
CA ASN A 25 -14.45 -9.07 -23.96
C ASN A 25 -13.43 -9.79 -23.07
N TYR A 26 -12.70 -9.06 -22.22
CA TYR A 26 -11.82 -9.66 -21.22
C TYR A 26 -12.61 -10.49 -20.20
N LEU A 27 -13.72 -9.96 -19.65
CA LEU A 27 -14.61 -10.72 -18.76
C LEU A 27 -15.11 -12.02 -19.42
N LYS A 28 -15.55 -11.95 -20.69
CA LYS A 28 -15.95 -13.14 -21.45
C LYS A 28 -14.81 -14.17 -21.61
N SER A 29 -13.59 -13.70 -21.79
CA SER A 29 -12.43 -14.58 -21.94
C SER A 29 -12.07 -15.34 -20.65
N LEU A 30 -12.37 -14.78 -19.48
CA LEU A 30 -12.19 -15.45 -18.18
C LEU A 30 -13.19 -16.59 -17.99
N PHE A 31 -14.38 -16.50 -18.60
CA PHE A 31 -15.47 -17.46 -18.42
C PHE A 31 -15.99 -17.95 -19.78
N PRO A 32 -15.22 -18.74 -20.53
CA PRO A 32 -15.59 -19.15 -21.90
C PRO A 32 -16.83 -20.05 -21.99
N LYS A 33 -17.29 -20.58 -20.86
CA LYS A 33 -18.50 -21.41 -20.76
C LYS A 33 -19.77 -20.62 -20.41
N LEU A 34 -19.63 -19.32 -20.11
CA LEU A 34 -20.77 -18.46 -19.83
C LEU A 34 -21.22 -17.71 -21.09
N GLU A 35 -22.51 -17.56 -21.22
CA GLU A 35 -23.11 -16.62 -22.18
C GLU A 35 -23.31 -15.27 -21.48
N ILE A 36 -22.47 -14.27 -21.83
CA ILE A 36 -22.56 -12.92 -21.30
C ILE A 36 -22.98 -11.99 -22.43
N ASN A 37 -24.18 -11.41 -22.32
CA ASN A 37 -24.75 -10.51 -23.28
C ASN A 37 -25.19 -9.19 -22.65
N VAL A 38 -24.99 -8.09 -23.38
CA VAL A 38 -25.45 -6.75 -22.97
C VAL A 38 -26.52 -6.29 -23.94
N ARG A 39 -27.68 -5.88 -23.43
CA ARG A 39 -28.77 -5.29 -24.21
C ARG A 39 -29.21 -4.01 -23.53
N SER A 40 -29.03 -2.91 -24.23
CA SER A 40 -29.26 -1.58 -23.65
C SER A 40 -28.43 -1.40 -22.36
N ASN A 41 -29.07 -1.27 -21.22
CA ASN A 41 -28.41 -1.14 -19.91
C ASN A 41 -28.59 -2.37 -19.02
N VAL A 42 -28.86 -3.56 -19.59
CA VAL A 42 -29.00 -4.81 -18.85
C VAL A 42 -27.96 -5.82 -19.33
N ILE A 43 -27.27 -6.42 -18.37
CA ILE A 43 -26.30 -7.49 -18.60
C ILE A 43 -26.96 -8.81 -18.23
N TYR A 44 -26.89 -9.76 -19.12
CA TYR A 44 -27.42 -11.11 -18.97
C TYR A 44 -26.24 -12.07 -18.85
N ILE A 45 -26.18 -12.85 -17.77
CA ILE A 45 -25.15 -13.88 -17.55
C ILE A 45 -25.88 -15.23 -17.39
N ASN A 46 -25.58 -16.18 -18.28
CA ASN A 46 -26.17 -17.51 -18.26
C ASN A 46 -25.09 -18.60 -18.29
N GLY A 47 -25.20 -19.59 -17.38
CA GLY A 47 -24.27 -20.70 -17.31
C GLY A 47 -24.34 -21.50 -16.03
N ASN A 48 -23.25 -22.20 -15.70
CA ASN A 48 -23.14 -22.94 -14.43
C ASN A 48 -23.06 -22.00 -13.22
N THR A 49 -23.46 -22.47 -12.06
CA THR A 49 -23.57 -21.63 -10.85
C THR A 49 -22.23 -21.02 -10.39
N PRO A 50 -21.12 -21.78 -10.22
CA PRO A 50 -19.88 -21.20 -9.73
C PRO A 50 -19.31 -20.08 -10.62
N ASP A 51 -19.25 -20.34 -11.93
CA ASP A 51 -18.71 -19.36 -12.88
C ASP A 51 -19.63 -18.13 -12.98
N THR A 52 -20.95 -18.33 -12.90
CA THR A 52 -21.94 -17.22 -12.95
C THR A 52 -21.84 -16.33 -11.72
N GLU A 53 -21.66 -16.89 -10.52
CA GLU A 53 -21.47 -16.13 -9.29
C GLU A 53 -20.19 -15.30 -9.34
N GLU A 54 -19.09 -15.90 -9.80
CA GLU A 54 -17.80 -15.22 -9.89
C GLU A 54 -17.79 -14.13 -10.97
N ALA A 55 -18.35 -14.40 -12.13
CA ALA A 55 -18.53 -13.39 -13.18
C ALA A 55 -19.39 -12.21 -12.72
N THR A 56 -20.46 -12.51 -11.94
CA THR A 56 -21.33 -11.48 -11.36
C THR A 56 -20.57 -10.63 -10.34
N ARG A 57 -19.74 -11.24 -9.50
CA ARG A 57 -18.90 -10.53 -8.55
C ARG A 57 -17.94 -9.56 -9.26
N ILE A 58 -17.24 -10.02 -10.30
CA ILE A 58 -16.35 -9.15 -11.08
C ILE A 58 -17.13 -8.01 -11.72
N LEU A 59 -18.30 -8.30 -12.27
CA LEU A 59 -19.18 -7.29 -12.86
C LEU A 59 -19.64 -6.25 -11.84
N ASP A 60 -20.01 -6.65 -10.63
CA ASP A 60 -20.42 -5.73 -9.56
C ASP A 60 -19.28 -4.75 -9.22
N GLU A 61 -18.04 -5.23 -9.15
CA GLU A 61 -16.87 -4.38 -8.94
C GLU A 61 -16.64 -3.41 -10.14
N MET A 62 -16.81 -3.88 -11.36
CA MET A 62 -16.74 -3.03 -12.55
C MET A 62 -17.80 -1.90 -12.48
N LEU A 63 -19.02 -2.19 -12.09
CA LEU A 63 -20.10 -1.20 -11.94
C LEU A 63 -19.76 -0.17 -10.84
N ILE A 64 -19.23 -0.61 -9.70
CA ILE A 64 -18.78 0.29 -8.61
C ILE A 64 -17.64 1.20 -9.08
N MET A 65 -16.70 0.68 -9.84
CA MET A 65 -15.57 1.47 -10.37
C MET A 65 -16.05 2.49 -11.43
N GLY A 66 -16.91 2.07 -12.36
CA GLY A 66 -17.46 2.91 -13.42
C GLY A 66 -18.32 4.05 -12.89
N SER A 67 -19.01 3.86 -11.73
CA SER A 67 -19.85 4.89 -11.11
C SER A 67 -19.08 6.15 -10.66
N LYS A 68 -17.76 6.07 -10.58
CA LYS A 68 -16.89 7.18 -10.18
C LYS A 68 -16.33 7.99 -11.37
N ASN A 69 -16.92 7.89 -12.54
CA ASN A 69 -16.49 8.54 -13.80
C ASN A 69 -15.01 8.24 -14.16
N LYS A 70 -14.54 7.04 -13.84
CA LYS A 70 -13.20 6.58 -14.20
C LYS A 70 -13.27 5.43 -15.17
N THR A 71 -12.45 5.51 -16.22
CA THR A 71 -12.28 4.42 -17.18
C THR A 71 -11.57 3.25 -16.51
N ILE A 72 -12.17 2.06 -16.59
CA ILE A 72 -11.58 0.80 -16.12
C ILE A 72 -10.58 0.31 -17.16
N GLU A 73 -9.39 -0.10 -16.73
CA GLU A 73 -8.36 -0.71 -17.58
C GLU A 73 -8.27 -2.22 -17.34
N ILE A 74 -7.77 -2.99 -18.32
CA ILE A 74 -7.63 -4.46 -18.20
C ILE A 74 -6.82 -4.89 -16.95
N PRO A 75 -5.72 -4.23 -16.56
CA PRO A 75 -5.02 -4.56 -15.31
C PRO A 75 -5.89 -4.49 -14.05
N ASP A 76 -6.91 -3.63 -14.03
CA ASP A 76 -7.86 -3.54 -12.92
C ASP A 76 -8.71 -4.81 -12.84
N LEU A 77 -9.15 -5.30 -14.00
CA LEU A 77 -9.94 -6.54 -14.10
C LEU A 77 -9.11 -7.78 -13.75
N GLU A 78 -7.83 -7.81 -14.15
CA GLU A 78 -6.91 -8.87 -13.76
C GLU A 78 -6.73 -8.94 -12.24
N LEU A 79 -6.64 -7.80 -11.60
CA LEU A 79 -6.55 -7.71 -10.14
C LEU A 79 -7.83 -8.23 -9.48
N ILE A 80 -9.00 -7.76 -9.93
CA ILE A 80 -10.30 -8.20 -9.41
C ILE A 80 -10.48 -9.72 -9.56
N ALA A 81 -10.11 -10.27 -10.73
CA ALA A 81 -10.23 -11.70 -11.00
C ALA A 81 -9.29 -12.57 -10.15
N LYS A 82 -8.11 -12.08 -9.78
CA LYS A 82 -7.14 -12.79 -8.92
C LYS A 82 -7.51 -12.78 -7.43
N ILE A 83 -8.38 -11.90 -6.98
CA ILE A 83 -8.82 -11.81 -5.58
C ILE A 83 -9.92 -12.85 -5.32
N SER A 84 -9.51 -14.10 -5.17
CA SER A 84 -10.41 -15.25 -4.99
C SER A 84 -10.68 -15.56 -3.52
N GLN A 85 -11.46 -14.74 -2.80
CA GLN A 85 -12.18 -15.19 -1.58
C GLN A 85 -13.40 -14.29 -1.29
N PRO A 86 -14.64 -14.81 -1.42
CA PRO A 86 -15.86 -14.00 -1.26
C PRO A 86 -16.18 -13.60 0.18
N GLU A 87 -15.59 -14.21 1.19
CA GLU A 87 -16.09 -14.12 2.58
C GLU A 87 -15.53 -12.95 3.41
N LYS A 88 -14.49 -12.27 2.94
CA LYS A 88 -13.84 -11.17 3.71
C LYS A 88 -13.85 -9.79 3.05
N LEU A 89 -14.35 -9.66 1.83
CA LEU A 89 -14.28 -8.43 1.07
C LEU A 89 -15.61 -7.67 1.09
N SER A 90 -15.66 -6.61 1.88
CA SER A 90 -16.72 -5.61 1.72
C SER A 90 -16.62 -4.99 0.33
N LYS A 91 -17.71 -5.03 -0.43
CA LYS A 91 -17.87 -4.75 -1.87
C LYS A 91 -17.29 -3.45 -2.46
N SER A 92 -16.56 -2.63 -1.71
CA SER A 92 -16.09 -1.30 -2.16
C SER A 92 -14.58 -1.07 -2.10
N LYS A 93 -13.76 -2.09 -1.75
CA LYS A 93 -12.36 -1.88 -1.36
C LYS A 93 -11.29 -2.30 -2.39
N ILE A 94 -11.65 -2.99 -3.48
CA ILE A 94 -10.67 -3.78 -4.24
C ILE A 94 -9.73 -2.96 -5.13
N SER A 95 -10.17 -1.85 -5.71
CA SER A 95 -9.38 -1.16 -6.72
C SER A 95 -8.93 0.25 -6.37
N GLN A 96 -9.61 0.91 -5.48
CA GLN A 96 -9.29 2.27 -5.09
C GLN A 96 -9.52 2.48 -3.60
N LEU A 97 -8.44 2.61 -2.84
CA LEU A 97 -8.51 3.06 -1.47
C LEU A 97 -8.71 4.58 -1.46
N ASN A 98 -9.87 5.05 -0.99
CA ASN A 98 -10.03 6.46 -0.65
C ASN A 98 -9.21 6.74 0.60
N VAL A 99 -8.28 7.65 0.52
CA VAL A 99 -7.37 7.96 1.63
C VAL A 99 -7.81 9.22 2.36
N ILE A 100 -8.01 10.33 1.64
CA ILE A 100 -8.43 11.61 2.19
C ILE A 100 -8.97 12.49 1.05
N ASP A 101 -10.05 13.24 1.29
CA ASP A 101 -10.59 14.30 0.41
C ASP A 101 -10.58 13.95 -1.09
N ASN A 102 -11.17 12.80 -1.47
CA ASN A 102 -11.19 12.29 -2.84
C ASN A 102 -9.81 11.93 -3.43
N LYS A 103 -8.75 11.84 -2.63
CA LYS A 103 -7.49 11.26 -3.08
C LYS A 103 -7.54 9.75 -2.92
N PHE A 104 -7.45 9.07 -4.04
CA PHE A 104 -7.52 7.62 -4.14
C PHE A 104 -6.16 7.04 -4.47
N ILE A 105 -5.83 5.90 -3.88
CA ILE A 105 -4.71 5.08 -4.32
C ILE A 105 -5.26 3.95 -5.18
N LYS A 106 -4.66 3.76 -6.35
CA LYS A 106 -4.90 2.60 -7.17
C LYS A 106 -3.93 1.50 -6.75
N VAL A 107 -4.46 0.41 -6.24
CA VAL A 107 -3.70 -0.81 -5.97
C VAL A 107 -3.28 -1.44 -7.30
N LYS A 108 -2.02 -1.81 -7.45
CA LYS A 108 -1.44 -2.27 -8.72
C LYS A 108 -1.33 -3.80 -8.82
N ASN A 109 -1.32 -4.50 -7.67
CA ASN A 109 -1.25 -5.96 -7.60
C ASN A 109 -1.88 -6.50 -6.31
N ILE A 110 -2.03 -7.83 -6.27
CA ILE A 110 -2.70 -8.52 -5.16
C ILE A 110 -1.95 -8.38 -3.82
N ASN A 111 -0.61 -8.33 -3.83
CA ASN A 111 0.16 -8.22 -2.60
C ASN A 111 0.07 -6.80 -2.01
N GLN A 112 -0.05 -5.76 -2.85
CA GLN A 112 -0.37 -4.42 -2.37
C GLN A 112 -1.75 -4.37 -1.69
N PHE A 113 -2.75 -5.04 -2.26
CA PHE A 113 -4.07 -5.15 -1.65
C PHE A 113 -4.01 -5.87 -0.29
N LYS A 114 -3.40 -7.06 -0.26
CA LYS A 114 -3.21 -7.83 0.99
C LYS A 114 -2.44 -7.04 2.04
N TYR A 115 -1.46 -6.23 1.63
CA TYR A 115 -0.70 -5.39 2.55
C TYR A 115 -1.57 -4.35 3.24
N LEU A 116 -2.45 -3.70 2.50
CA LEU A 116 -3.40 -2.73 3.07
C LEU A 116 -4.37 -3.40 4.04
N GLU A 117 -4.89 -4.60 3.72
CA GLU A 117 -5.73 -5.38 4.63
C GLU A 117 -4.94 -5.80 5.88
N THR A 118 -3.72 -6.31 5.70
CA THR A 118 -2.85 -6.72 6.81
C THR A 118 -2.57 -5.55 7.77
N ILE A 119 -2.34 -4.34 7.25
CA ILE A 119 -2.17 -3.14 8.08
C ILE A 119 -3.46 -2.81 8.85
N ASP A 120 -4.62 -2.97 8.21
CA ASP A 120 -5.89 -2.67 8.86
C ASP A 120 -6.23 -3.66 9.98
N ASP A 121 -5.92 -4.93 9.80
CA ASP A 121 -6.25 -6.01 10.73
C ASP A 121 -5.24 -6.16 11.88
N SER A 122 -3.94 -5.87 11.67
CA SER A 122 -2.88 -6.15 12.65
C SER A 122 -2.48 -4.92 13.46
N THR A 123 -1.97 -5.12 14.67
CA THR A 123 -1.36 -4.07 15.49
C THR A 123 0.04 -3.72 15.01
N ILE A 124 0.83 -4.74 14.61
CA ILE A 124 2.17 -4.57 14.06
C ILE A 124 2.24 -5.27 12.70
N THR A 125 2.63 -4.54 11.67
CA THR A 125 2.76 -5.10 10.31
C THR A 125 4.19 -4.91 9.80
N PHE A 126 4.81 -6.00 9.36
CA PHE A 126 6.04 -5.96 8.60
C PHE A 126 5.73 -6.08 7.09
N GLY A 127 6.07 -5.06 6.31
CA GLY A 127 6.04 -5.05 4.85
C GLY A 127 7.45 -5.15 4.31
N VAL A 128 7.87 -6.33 3.85
CA VAL A 128 9.26 -6.55 3.41
C VAL A 128 9.32 -7.00 1.95
N GLY A 129 10.41 -6.68 1.28
CA GLY A 129 10.64 -7.07 -0.12
C GLY A 129 11.33 -6.02 -0.96
N PRO A 130 11.46 -6.23 -2.28
CA PRO A 130 12.24 -5.38 -3.17
C PRO A 130 11.79 -3.93 -3.22
N ALA A 131 12.73 -3.02 -3.52
CA ALA A 131 12.42 -1.62 -3.77
C ALA A 131 11.46 -1.46 -4.96
N GLY A 132 10.58 -0.44 -4.91
CA GLY A 132 9.62 -0.17 -5.99
C GLY A 132 8.33 -0.97 -5.92
N THR A 133 8.08 -1.74 -4.87
CA THR A 133 6.80 -2.45 -4.64
C THR A 133 5.74 -1.57 -3.97
N GLY A 134 6.10 -0.35 -3.54
CA GLY A 134 5.18 0.63 -2.95
C GLY A 134 5.00 0.52 -1.44
N LYS A 135 5.81 -0.27 -0.72
CA LYS A 135 5.71 -0.52 0.73
C LYS A 135 5.53 0.76 1.55
N THR A 136 6.48 1.68 1.44
CA THR A 136 6.49 2.94 2.19
C THR A 136 5.29 3.82 1.84
N PHE A 137 5.00 3.97 0.55
CA PHE A 137 3.87 4.76 0.07
C PHE A 137 2.52 4.22 0.59
N LEU A 138 2.30 2.91 0.53
CA LEU A 138 1.09 2.26 1.02
C LEU A 138 0.97 2.32 2.55
N ALA A 139 2.09 2.20 3.27
CA ALA A 139 2.12 2.39 4.72
C ALA A 139 1.70 3.82 5.11
N VAL A 140 2.26 4.84 4.43
CA VAL A 140 1.87 6.25 4.64
C VAL A 140 0.40 6.47 4.29
N ALA A 141 -0.06 5.93 3.16
CA ALA A 141 -1.46 6.03 2.76
C ALA A 141 -2.43 5.43 3.79
N SER A 142 -2.09 4.26 4.37
CA SER A 142 -2.88 3.65 5.44
C SER A 142 -2.92 4.52 6.69
N ALA A 143 -1.78 5.12 7.07
CA ALA A 143 -1.72 6.03 8.21
C ALA A 143 -2.56 7.29 7.99
N VAL A 144 -2.48 7.89 6.79
CA VAL A 144 -3.29 9.07 6.41
C VAL A 144 -4.77 8.73 6.43
N LYS A 145 -5.17 7.56 5.92
CA LYS A 145 -6.55 7.08 5.97
C LYS A 145 -7.05 6.92 7.40
N MET A 146 -6.29 6.24 8.27
CA MET A 146 -6.65 6.08 9.68
C MET A 146 -6.79 7.44 10.38
N TYR A 147 -5.94 8.40 10.04
CA TYR A 147 -6.01 9.77 10.55
C TYR A 147 -7.27 10.50 10.07
N SER A 148 -7.59 10.42 8.77
CA SER A 148 -8.80 11.04 8.19
C SER A 148 -10.11 10.44 8.74
N GLU A 149 -10.09 9.15 9.07
CA GLU A 149 -11.20 8.43 9.70
C GLU A 149 -11.27 8.64 11.23
N ASN A 150 -10.40 9.49 11.82
CA ASN A 150 -10.28 9.74 13.27
C ASN A 150 -10.02 8.48 14.11
N ARG A 151 -9.45 7.43 13.52
CA ARG A 151 -9.04 6.20 14.21
C ARG A 151 -7.76 6.40 15.02
N ILE A 152 -6.95 7.37 14.61
CA ILE A 152 -5.73 7.82 15.28
C ILE A 152 -5.70 9.35 15.31
N LYS A 153 -4.89 9.91 16.22
CA LYS A 153 -4.69 11.36 16.36
C LYS A 153 -3.32 11.82 15.86
N LYS A 154 -2.43 10.87 15.61
CA LYS A 154 -1.05 11.19 15.26
C LYS A 154 -0.47 10.20 14.24
N ILE A 155 0.34 10.72 13.32
CA ILE A 155 1.20 9.96 12.42
C ILE A 155 2.65 10.23 12.80
N VAL A 156 3.45 9.19 13.03
CA VAL A 156 4.87 9.33 13.33
C VAL A 156 5.66 8.52 12.32
N LEU A 157 6.48 9.19 11.52
CA LEU A 157 7.36 8.56 10.55
C LEU A 157 8.80 8.60 11.05
N THR A 158 9.48 7.49 10.97
CA THR A 158 10.88 7.41 11.39
C THR A 158 11.69 6.53 10.44
N ARG A 159 12.97 6.86 10.34
CA ARG A 159 13.95 6.15 9.52
C ARG A 159 15.28 6.03 10.27
N PRO A 160 16.02 4.92 10.14
CA PRO A 160 17.39 4.86 10.63
C PRO A 160 18.27 5.89 9.89
N ALA A 161 19.02 6.67 10.62
CA ALA A 161 20.05 7.53 10.01
C ALA A 161 21.25 6.64 9.67
N VAL A 162 21.43 6.30 8.41
CA VAL A 162 22.61 5.59 7.89
C VAL A 162 23.32 6.46 6.88
N GLU A 163 24.63 6.47 6.97
CA GLU A 163 25.50 7.14 5.99
C GLU A 163 25.61 6.25 4.75
N ALA A 164 24.74 6.48 3.77
CA ALA A 164 24.78 5.79 2.47
C ALA A 164 25.94 6.35 1.61
N GLY A 165 27.16 5.90 1.89
CA GLY A 165 28.36 6.25 1.11
C GLY A 165 28.92 7.65 1.33
N GLU A 166 28.12 8.63 1.72
CA GLU A 166 28.54 9.97 2.11
C GLU A 166 28.48 10.12 3.64
N ARG A 167 29.61 10.49 4.24
CA ARG A 167 29.65 10.66 5.70
C ARG A 167 28.88 11.92 6.09
N LEU A 168 27.90 11.80 6.97
CA LEU A 168 27.15 12.93 7.56
C LEU A 168 28.05 14.07 8.05
N GLY A 169 29.29 13.77 8.42
CA GLY A 169 30.28 14.74 8.84
C GLY A 169 30.70 15.75 7.77
N TYR A 170 30.48 15.48 6.49
CA TYR A 170 30.85 16.39 5.38
C TYR A 170 29.72 17.33 4.94
N LEU A 171 28.47 17.10 5.37
CA LEU A 171 27.39 18.01 5.07
C LEU A 171 27.47 19.25 5.99
N PRO A 172 27.34 20.48 5.45
CA PRO A 172 27.27 21.70 6.25
C PRO A 172 25.94 21.75 7.03
N GLY A 173 25.96 22.32 8.23
CA GLY A 173 24.77 22.50 9.05
C GLY A 173 24.78 21.73 10.37
N ASP A 174 23.74 21.96 11.17
CA ASP A 174 23.50 21.22 12.41
C ASP A 174 23.03 19.76 12.15
N LEU A 175 22.86 18.96 13.19
CA LEU A 175 22.50 17.55 13.07
C LEU A 175 21.14 17.36 12.38
N SER A 176 20.17 18.25 12.61
CA SER A 176 18.84 18.20 12.00
C SER A 176 18.91 18.45 10.50
N GLN A 177 19.64 19.46 10.06
CA GLN A 177 19.84 19.78 8.64
C GLN A 177 20.59 18.67 7.89
N LYS A 178 21.44 17.88 8.57
CA LYS A 178 22.15 16.74 7.97
C LYS A 178 21.27 15.49 7.82
N ILE A 179 20.24 15.36 8.63
CA ILE A 179 19.32 14.21 8.61
C ILE A 179 18.14 14.44 7.68
N ASP A 180 17.72 15.70 7.47
CA ASP A 180 16.60 16.07 6.61
C ASP A 180 16.59 15.40 5.22
N PRO A 181 17.72 15.30 4.48
CA PRO A 181 17.73 14.64 3.17
C PRO A 181 17.27 13.18 3.19
N TYR A 182 17.52 12.45 4.25
CA TYR A 182 17.09 11.05 4.40
C TYR A 182 15.59 10.90 4.68
N LEU A 183 14.94 11.96 5.13
CA LEU A 183 13.53 11.99 5.46
C LEU A 183 12.66 12.55 4.32
N VAL A 184 13.27 13.18 3.30
CA VAL A 184 12.57 13.76 2.13
C VAL A 184 11.54 12.80 1.50
N PRO A 185 11.84 11.51 1.23
CA PRO A 185 10.86 10.62 0.62
C PRO A 185 9.60 10.39 1.48
N LEU A 186 9.71 10.55 2.79
CA LEU A 186 8.58 10.46 3.70
C LEU A 186 7.73 11.74 3.64
N PHE A 187 8.38 12.91 3.55
CA PHE A 187 7.71 14.20 3.33
C PHE A 187 6.95 14.18 2.00
N ASP A 188 7.57 13.77 0.91
CA ASP A 188 6.96 13.70 -0.43
C ASP A 188 5.68 12.84 -0.42
N SER A 189 5.74 11.70 0.29
CA SER A 189 4.58 10.80 0.41
C SER A 189 3.43 11.46 1.18
N LEU A 190 3.69 12.18 2.27
CA LEU A 190 2.67 12.90 3.03
C LEU A 190 2.14 14.11 2.26
N GLU A 191 3.02 14.85 1.58
CA GLU A 191 2.63 16.02 0.77
C GLU A 191 1.71 15.62 -0.38
N TYR A 192 1.92 14.45 -0.99
CA TYR A 192 1.01 13.90 -1.99
C TYR A 192 -0.44 13.82 -1.47
N PHE A 193 -0.64 13.44 -0.19
CA PHE A 193 -1.98 13.27 0.39
C PHE A 193 -2.55 14.57 0.95
N PHE A 194 -1.80 15.31 1.73
CA PHE A 194 -2.30 16.50 2.43
C PHE A 194 -2.13 17.79 1.62
N GLY A 195 -1.19 17.85 0.69
CA GLY A 195 -0.69 19.10 0.13
C GLY A 195 0.23 19.84 1.10
N ASN A 196 1.05 20.76 0.60
CA ASN A 196 2.10 21.41 1.38
C ASN A 196 1.55 22.21 2.57
N GLU A 197 0.57 23.09 2.35
CA GLU A 197 0.03 23.97 3.39
C GLU A 197 -0.57 23.16 4.56
N THR A 198 -1.40 22.17 4.26
CA THR A 198 -2.02 21.31 5.29
C THR A 198 -0.97 20.49 6.02
N LEU A 199 0.02 19.94 5.31
CA LEU A 199 1.10 19.17 5.91
C LEU A 199 1.91 20.01 6.90
N GLN A 200 2.31 21.23 6.53
CA GLN A 200 3.03 22.14 7.42
C GLN A 200 2.21 22.47 8.68
N TYR A 201 0.92 22.75 8.53
CA TYR A 201 0.03 22.97 9.66
C TYR A 201 -0.04 21.76 10.61
N LEU A 202 -0.15 20.53 10.06
CA LEU A 202 -0.21 19.31 10.86
C LEU A 202 1.10 19.02 11.59
N ILE A 203 2.24 19.36 10.98
CA ILE A 203 3.56 19.25 11.61
C ILE A 203 3.70 20.26 12.76
N GLU A 204 3.32 21.51 12.55
CA GLU A 204 3.33 22.55 13.60
C GLU A 204 2.45 22.16 14.79
N LYS A 205 1.30 21.55 14.53
CA LYS A 205 0.39 21.02 15.56
C LYS A 205 0.86 19.73 16.19
N ARG A 206 1.96 19.11 15.69
CA ARG A 206 2.48 17.81 16.11
C ARG A 206 1.50 16.64 15.94
N ASN A 207 0.55 16.80 15.01
CA ASN A 207 -0.27 15.69 14.55
C ASN A 207 0.54 14.77 13.60
N ILE A 208 1.51 15.34 12.91
CA ILE A 208 2.47 14.61 12.10
C ILE A 208 3.88 14.91 12.61
N GLU A 209 4.65 13.87 12.83
CA GLU A 209 6.06 13.96 13.21
C GLU A 209 6.91 13.11 12.25
N ILE A 210 7.99 13.70 11.74
CA ILE A 210 8.99 12.99 10.94
C ILE A 210 10.32 13.16 11.64
N VAL A 211 10.84 12.07 12.22
CA VAL A 211 12.00 12.14 13.11
C VAL A 211 12.95 10.95 12.91
N PRO A 212 14.25 11.12 13.12
CA PRO A 212 15.19 10.01 13.14
C PRO A 212 14.84 8.97 14.20
N LEU A 213 15.14 7.69 13.92
CA LEU A 213 14.84 6.58 14.81
C LEU A 213 15.41 6.77 16.24
N ALA A 214 16.57 7.40 16.36
CA ALA A 214 17.18 7.70 17.67
C ALA A 214 16.30 8.56 18.58
N TYR A 215 15.45 9.43 18.01
CA TYR A 215 14.58 10.34 18.77
C TYR A 215 13.30 9.68 19.28
N MET A 216 13.11 8.40 18.96
CA MET A 216 12.00 7.59 19.48
C MET A 216 12.23 7.11 20.91
N ARG A 217 13.48 7.13 21.38
CA ARG A 217 13.85 6.60 22.69
C ARG A 217 13.12 7.31 23.84
N GLY A 218 12.58 6.54 24.79
CA GLY A 218 11.91 7.08 26.00
C GLY A 218 10.48 7.57 25.77
N ARG A 219 9.94 7.43 24.55
CA ARG A 219 8.58 7.86 24.21
C ARG A 219 7.58 6.69 24.39
N THR A 220 6.33 7.03 24.62
CA THR A 220 5.16 6.15 24.46
C THR A 220 4.17 6.88 23.54
N LEU A 221 3.75 6.25 22.48
CA LEU A 221 2.92 6.86 21.44
C LEU A 221 1.54 6.22 21.47
N ASN A 222 0.56 6.97 21.97
CA ASN A 222 -0.84 6.57 22.04
C ASN A 222 -1.62 7.19 20.88
N ASP A 223 -2.72 6.55 20.49
CA ASP A 223 -3.62 6.99 19.42
C ASP A 223 -2.83 7.31 18.12
N ALA A 224 -1.84 6.51 17.76
CA ALA A 224 -0.89 6.84 16.70
C ALA A 224 -0.68 5.70 15.69
N CYS A 225 -0.42 6.05 14.45
CA CYS A 225 0.22 5.16 13.48
C CYS A 225 1.71 5.53 13.37
N ILE A 226 2.58 4.56 13.67
CA ILE A 226 4.02 4.77 13.73
C ILE A 226 4.67 3.93 12.63
N ILE A 227 5.40 4.57 11.72
CA ILE A 227 6.05 3.90 10.59
C ILE A 227 7.56 3.95 10.77
N LEU A 228 8.21 2.78 10.75
CA LEU A 228 9.65 2.63 10.62
C LEU A 228 9.97 2.23 9.19
N ASP A 229 10.51 3.15 8.41
CA ASP A 229 10.94 2.90 7.04
C ASP A 229 12.43 2.53 6.97
N GLU A 230 12.84 1.81 5.93
CA GLU A 230 14.20 1.30 5.71
C GLU A 230 14.76 0.51 6.92
N ALA A 231 13.91 -0.32 7.51
CA ALA A 231 14.23 -1.03 8.75
C ALA A 231 15.37 -2.05 8.61
N GLN A 232 15.76 -2.45 7.38
CA GLN A 232 16.95 -3.26 7.15
C GLN A 232 18.23 -2.55 7.60
N ASN A 233 18.19 -1.22 7.71
CA ASN A 233 19.27 -0.39 8.19
C ASN A 233 19.22 -0.13 9.71
N ALA A 234 18.39 -0.87 10.45
CA ALA A 234 18.31 -0.85 11.90
C ALA A 234 18.86 -2.14 12.51
N THR A 235 19.53 -2.02 13.64
CA THR A 235 19.97 -3.16 14.46
C THR A 235 18.79 -3.77 15.23
N ILE A 236 18.95 -5.01 15.73
CA ILE A 236 17.94 -5.66 16.60
C ILE A 236 17.57 -4.78 17.79
N SER A 237 18.56 -4.16 18.45
CA SER A 237 18.32 -3.29 19.60
C SER A 237 17.53 -2.03 19.24
N GLN A 238 17.77 -1.45 18.07
CA GLN A 238 17.02 -0.31 17.56
C GLN A 238 15.57 -0.68 17.22
N ILE A 239 15.34 -1.81 16.52
CA ILE A 239 13.97 -2.28 16.23
C ILE A 239 13.24 -2.61 17.53
N LYS A 240 13.87 -3.29 18.49
CA LYS A 240 13.29 -3.54 19.81
C LYS A 240 12.95 -2.23 20.54
N MET A 241 13.86 -1.25 20.51
CA MET A 241 13.61 0.08 21.08
C MET A 241 12.40 0.74 20.43
N PHE A 242 12.27 0.69 19.10
CA PHE A 242 11.13 1.21 18.34
C PHE A 242 9.82 0.52 18.73
N LEU A 243 9.77 -0.80 18.68
CA LEU A 243 8.57 -1.60 18.98
C LEU A 243 8.05 -1.35 20.41
N THR A 244 8.93 -1.09 21.35
CA THR A 244 8.55 -0.75 22.73
C THR A 244 8.02 0.68 22.90
N ARG A 245 7.83 1.44 21.82
CA ARG A 245 7.16 2.75 21.81
C ARG A 245 5.66 2.65 21.60
N LEU A 246 5.15 1.46 21.24
CA LEU A 246 3.74 1.20 21.02
C LEU A 246 2.94 1.54 22.30
N GLY A 247 1.99 2.44 22.16
CA GLY A 247 1.05 2.84 23.19
C GLY A 247 -0.37 2.36 22.90
N GLU A 248 -1.33 2.79 23.69
CA GLU A 248 -2.73 2.45 23.53
C GLU A 248 -3.31 2.97 22.20
N ASN A 249 -4.21 2.22 21.59
CA ASN A 249 -4.90 2.55 20.33
C ASN A 249 -3.94 2.88 19.18
N SER A 250 -2.76 2.25 19.15
CA SER A 250 -1.73 2.56 18.16
C SER A 250 -1.41 1.36 17.29
N LYS A 251 -0.91 1.64 16.10
CA LYS A 251 -0.42 0.66 15.13
C LYS A 251 1.01 0.96 14.73
N MET A 252 1.78 -0.08 14.46
CA MET A 252 3.14 0.04 13.94
C MET A 252 3.27 -0.65 12.58
N ILE A 253 3.91 0.04 11.65
CA ILE A 253 4.21 -0.49 10.32
C ILE A 253 5.72 -0.41 10.13
N ILE A 254 6.34 -1.54 9.79
CA ILE A 254 7.77 -1.65 9.57
C ILE A 254 8.00 -2.02 8.11
N THR A 255 8.66 -1.15 7.35
CA THR A 255 8.99 -1.39 5.94
C THR A 255 10.49 -1.59 5.76
N GLY A 256 10.86 -2.43 4.80
CA GLY A 256 12.27 -2.63 4.49
C GLY A 256 12.53 -3.61 3.35
N ASP A 257 13.78 -3.57 2.87
CA ASP A 257 14.31 -4.46 1.84
C ASP A 257 15.56 -5.19 2.38
N GLU A 258 15.41 -6.49 2.67
CA GLU A 258 16.51 -7.29 3.24
C GLU A 258 17.70 -7.46 2.29
N THR A 259 17.56 -7.08 1.01
CA THR A 259 18.64 -7.13 0.01
C THR A 259 19.45 -5.85 -0.03
N GLN A 260 18.89 -4.71 0.41
CA GLN A 260 19.51 -3.38 0.36
C GLN A 260 19.97 -2.93 1.75
N ILE A 261 20.99 -3.59 2.30
CA ILE A 261 21.53 -3.27 3.63
C ILE A 261 22.74 -2.36 3.48
N ASP A 262 22.61 -1.09 3.91
CA ASP A 262 23.64 -0.06 3.87
C ASP A 262 24.49 -0.01 5.17
N LEU A 263 24.19 -0.85 6.13
CA LEU A 263 25.01 -0.98 7.34
C LEU A 263 26.43 -1.46 7.01
N ASN A 264 27.42 -0.93 7.72
CA ASN A 264 28.84 -1.29 7.53
C ASN A 264 29.08 -2.81 7.64
N ASN A 265 28.25 -3.53 8.38
CA ASN A 265 28.25 -4.98 8.47
C ASN A 265 26.82 -5.53 8.32
N LYS A 266 26.56 -6.26 7.22
CA LYS A 266 25.25 -6.85 6.89
C LYS A 266 24.72 -7.79 7.97
N THR A 267 25.60 -8.36 8.81
CA THR A 267 25.20 -9.24 9.93
C THR A 267 24.50 -8.49 11.05
N PHE A 268 24.59 -7.17 11.11
CA PHE A 268 23.97 -6.34 12.16
C PHE A 268 22.53 -5.89 11.83
N SER A 269 22.03 -6.15 10.63
CA SER A 269 20.62 -5.88 10.33
C SER A 269 19.70 -6.71 11.22
N GLY A 270 18.80 -6.01 11.90
CA GLY A 270 17.84 -6.63 12.82
C GLY A 270 16.55 -7.12 12.18
N LEU A 271 16.21 -6.65 10.97
CA LEU A 271 14.91 -6.81 10.36
C LEU A 271 14.49 -8.29 10.23
N LYS A 272 15.30 -9.09 9.55
CA LYS A 272 15.00 -10.50 9.27
C LYS A 272 14.80 -11.32 10.55
N LYS A 273 15.69 -11.13 11.55
CA LYS A 273 15.59 -11.86 12.81
C LYS A 273 14.36 -11.42 13.60
N THR A 274 14.09 -10.12 13.67
CA THR A 274 12.97 -9.58 14.45
C THR A 274 11.62 -10.04 13.87
N ARG A 275 11.41 -9.91 12.55
CA ARG A 275 10.15 -10.34 11.94
C ARG A 275 9.87 -11.83 12.12
N LYS A 276 10.91 -12.68 11.98
CA LYS A 276 10.80 -14.13 12.23
C LYS A 276 10.46 -14.45 13.68
N THR A 277 11.06 -13.75 14.62
CA THR A 277 10.82 -14.00 16.05
C THR A 277 9.41 -13.57 16.47
N LEU A 278 8.90 -12.46 15.90
CA LEU A 278 7.61 -11.89 16.29
C LEU A 278 6.42 -12.45 15.50
N SER A 279 6.66 -13.18 14.39
CA SER A 279 5.57 -13.75 13.57
C SER A 279 4.72 -14.82 14.28
N SER A 280 5.11 -15.27 15.48
CA SER A 280 4.32 -16.15 16.33
C SER A 280 3.29 -15.42 17.22
N ILE A 281 3.31 -14.09 17.23
CA ILE A 281 2.40 -13.25 18.00
C ILE A 281 1.18 -12.96 17.12
N GLU A 282 -0.03 -13.18 17.61
CA GLU A 282 -1.28 -13.06 16.85
C GLU A 282 -1.49 -11.64 16.26
N GLU A 283 -1.10 -10.62 17.00
CA GLU A 283 -1.25 -9.22 16.62
C GLU A 283 -0.15 -8.73 15.65
N VAL A 284 0.80 -9.60 15.29
CA VAL A 284 1.92 -9.29 14.40
C VAL A 284 1.79 -10.03 13.09
N SER A 285 1.73 -9.30 12.00
CA SER A 285 1.68 -9.87 10.65
C SER A 285 2.88 -9.49 9.80
N VAL A 286 3.25 -10.39 8.91
CA VAL A 286 4.34 -10.19 7.95
C VAL A 286 3.80 -10.40 6.55
N LEU A 287 3.96 -9.41 5.68
CA LEU A 287 3.72 -9.52 4.25
C LEU A 287 5.03 -9.39 3.50
N GLU A 288 5.31 -10.37 2.65
CA GLU A 288 6.51 -10.40 1.81
C GLU A 288 6.11 -10.06 0.36
N PHE A 289 6.70 -9.00 -0.19
CA PHE A 289 6.60 -8.65 -1.60
C PHE A 289 7.66 -9.37 -2.41
N GLU A 290 7.32 -9.72 -3.63
CA GLU A 290 8.19 -10.39 -4.59
C GLU A 290 8.64 -9.45 -5.71
N ASN A 291 9.60 -9.88 -6.54
CA ASN A 291 10.04 -9.12 -7.71
C ASN A 291 8.90 -8.84 -8.72
N THR A 292 7.91 -9.71 -8.76
CA THR A 292 6.70 -9.57 -9.59
C THR A 292 5.78 -8.44 -9.13
N ASP A 293 5.94 -7.96 -7.88
CA ASP A 293 5.18 -6.85 -7.31
C ASP A 293 5.78 -5.47 -7.60
N ILE A 294 6.93 -5.42 -8.27
CA ILE A 294 7.61 -4.17 -8.58
C ILE A 294 6.78 -3.35 -9.57
N VAL A 295 6.40 -2.14 -9.12
CA VAL A 295 5.67 -1.17 -9.94
C VAL A 295 6.60 -0.03 -10.30
N ARG A 296 7.28 -0.17 -11.41
CA ARG A 296 8.22 0.84 -11.92
C ARG A 296 7.91 1.21 -13.35
N ASN A 297 8.39 2.39 -13.76
CA ASN A 297 8.36 2.76 -15.15
C ASN A 297 9.17 1.74 -15.98
N LYS A 298 8.61 1.34 -17.14
CA LYS A 298 9.25 0.34 -18.03
C LYS A 298 10.70 0.67 -18.39
N ILE A 299 11.05 1.96 -18.50
CA ILE A 299 12.44 2.37 -18.80
C ILE A 299 13.37 2.09 -17.60
N VAL A 300 12.89 2.27 -16.36
CA VAL A 300 13.69 1.99 -15.16
C VAL A 300 13.98 0.50 -15.06
N SER A 301 13.00 -0.36 -15.35
CA SER A 301 13.22 -1.82 -15.40
C SER A 301 14.31 -2.20 -16.41
N LYS A 302 14.25 -1.63 -17.61
CA LYS A 302 15.29 -1.86 -18.65
C LYS A 302 16.68 -1.37 -18.24
N ILE A 303 16.76 -0.23 -17.53
CA ILE A 303 18.05 0.28 -17.02
C ILE A 303 18.65 -0.69 -16.01
N LEU A 304 17.84 -1.23 -15.10
CA LEU A 304 18.33 -2.19 -14.09
C LEU A 304 18.71 -3.55 -14.67
N GLU A 305 18.11 -3.96 -15.79
CA GLU A 305 18.54 -5.16 -16.53
C GLU A 305 19.95 -4.96 -17.13
N ILE A 306 20.28 -3.74 -17.58
CA ILE A 306 21.58 -3.39 -18.17
C ILE A 306 22.64 -3.14 -17.08
N PHE A 307 22.26 -2.55 -15.97
CA PHE A 307 23.09 -2.24 -14.80
C PHE A 307 22.59 -3.00 -13.56
N PRO A 308 22.76 -4.33 -13.51
CA PRO A 308 22.35 -5.08 -12.32
C PRO A 308 23.18 -4.65 -11.11
N ASP A 309 22.53 -4.46 -9.96
CA ASP A 309 23.20 -4.25 -8.70
C ASP A 309 24.12 -5.45 -8.40
N LYS A 310 25.39 -5.18 -8.09
CA LYS A 310 26.43 -6.21 -7.86
C LYS A 310 26.22 -6.95 -6.54
#